data_23728b706c47b69b98c98336005b52ca
#
_entry.id   23728b706c47b69b98c98336005b52ca
#
_cell.length_a   1.000
_cell.length_b   1.000
_cell.length_c   1.000
_cell.angle_alpha   90.00
_cell.angle_beta   90.00
_cell.angle_gamma   90.00
#
_symmetry.space_group_name_H-M   'P 1'
#
loop_
_entity.id
_entity.type
_entity.pdbx_description
1 polymer ?
#
loop_
_entity_poly.entity_id
_entity_poly.type
_entity_poly.pdbx_seq_one_letter_code
_entity_poly.pdbx_strand_id
1 'polypeptide(L)'
;MIGQNEYYGGQVRSLEFKNEQGNFTVGVMESGEWTFEAPVKEWMRLVHGSWDVQQPAGSGGWTTYREGEQFEVPGGTDFTVRVTDTVAYLCPYTGEFLGHLDM
;
A
#
# COMPACT_ATOMS: atom_id res chain seq x y z
N MET A 1 4.02 13.45 -14.17
CA MET A 1 2.74 13.84 -13.55
C MET A 1 2.58 13.15 -12.22
N ILE A 2 2.03 13.83 -11.26
CA ILE A 2 1.78 13.28 -9.93
C ILE A 2 0.28 13.06 -9.78
N GLY A 3 -0.10 11.80 -9.54
CA GLY A 3 -1.47 11.45 -9.24
C GLY A 3 -1.71 11.47 -7.74
N GLN A 4 -2.94 11.68 -7.32
CA GLN A 4 -3.32 11.69 -5.92
C GLN A 4 -4.50 10.77 -5.71
N ASN A 5 -4.41 9.94 -4.67
CA ASN A 5 -5.47 9.02 -4.28
C ASN A 5 -5.88 9.25 -2.84
N GLU A 6 -7.16 9.12 -2.60
CA GLU A 6 -7.73 9.30 -1.27
C GLU A 6 -8.71 8.16 -1.02
N TYR A 7 -8.54 7.47 0.10
CA TYR A 7 -9.37 6.34 0.48
C TYR A 7 -9.91 6.53 1.88
N TYR A 8 -11.04 5.90 2.15
CA TYR A 8 -11.64 5.87 3.50
C TYR A 8 -11.82 7.28 4.09
N GLY A 9 -12.41 8.18 3.30
CA GLY A 9 -12.69 9.54 3.77
C GLY A 9 -11.44 10.37 4.02
N GLY A 10 -10.32 10.04 3.36
CA GLY A 10 -9.08 10.78 3.52
C GLY A 10 -8.16 10.27 4.60
N GLN A 11 -8.52 9.18 5.27
CA GLN A 11 -7.67 8.61 6.31
C GLN A 11 -6.48 7.83 5.73
N VAL A 12 -6.55 7.48 4.45
CA VAL A 12 -5.43 6.95 3.69
C VAL A 12 -5.28 7.82 2.46
N ARG A 13 -4.07 8.37 2.26
CA ARG A 13 -3.77 9.21 1.09
C ARG A 13 -2.43 8.80 0.50
N SER A 14 -2.36 8.81 -0.82
CA SER A 14 -1.12 8.51 -1.52
C SER A 14 -0.95 9.39 -2.74
N LEU A 15 0.30 9.50 -3.16
CA LEU A 15 0.69 10.17 -4.40
C LEU A 15 1.31 9.12 -5.31
N GLU A 16 0.97 9.18 -6.58
CA GLU A 16 1.51 8.27 -7.59
C GLU A 16 2.47 9.01 -8.49
N PHE A 17 3.58 8.37 -8.81
CA PHE A 17 4.55 8.93 -9.72
C PHE A 17 5.29 7.82 -10.47
N LYS A 18 5.92 8.22 -11.56
CA LYS A 18 6.67 7.33 -12.43
C LYS A 18 7.99 8.00 -12.77
N ASN A 19 9.05 7.22 -12.78
CA ASN A 19 10.36 7.66 -13.24
C ASN A 19 11.08 6.51 -13.93
N GLU A 20 12.37 6.67 -14.22
CA GLU A 20 13.16 5.64 -14.89
C GLU A 20 13.24 4.34 -14.11
N GLN A 21 13.05 4.37 -12.82
CA GLN A 21 13.13 3.18 -11.96
C GLN A 21 11.81 2.43 -11.88
N GLY A 22 10.72 3.01 -12.34
CA GLY A 22 9.43 2.34 -12.34
C GLY A 22 8.28 3.19 -11.88
N ASN A 23 7.25 2.51 -11.40
CA ASN A 23 6.01 3.10 -10.93
C ASN A 23 5.94 2.98 -9.41
N PHE A 24 5.51 4.05 -8.76
CA PHE A 24 5.51 4.13 -7.31
C PHE A 24 4.28 4.85 -6.78
N THR A 25 3.84 4.44 -5.59
CA THR A 25 3.02 5.29 -4.74
C THR A 25 3.74 5.52 -3.43
N VAL A 26 3.56 6.70 -2.86
CA VAL A 26 4.02 7.03 -1.52
C VAL A 26 2.82 7.54 -0.75
N GLY A 27 2.63 7.04 0.46
CA GLY A 27 1.41 7.37 1.17
C GLY A 27 1.52 7.36 2.68
N VAL A 28 0.42 7.75 3.28
CA VAL A 28 0.25 7.83 4.73
C VAL A 28 -1.09 7.21 5.08
N MET A 29 -1.10 6.39 6.12
CA MET A 29 -2.32 5.79 6.67
C MET A 29 -2.46 6.18 8.12
N GLU A 30 -3.63 6.70 8.48
CA GLU A 30 -3.96 6.96 9.89
C GLU A 30 -4.33 5.65 10.59
N SER A 31 -4.49 5.70 11.90
CA SER A 31 -4.85 4.51 12.67
C SER A 31 -6.19 3.95 12.22
N GLY A 32 -6.26 2.64 12.10
CA GLY A 32 -7.45 1.94 11.63
C GLY A 32 -7.09 0.63 10.97
N GLU A 33 -8.07 0.03 10.35
CA GLU A 33 -7.93 -1.23 9.64
C GLU A 33 -8.40 -1.01 8.21
N TRP A 34 -7.48 -1.17 7.25
CA TRP A 34 -7.70 -0.79 5.87
C TRP A 34 -7.45 -1.96 4.93
N THR A 35 -8.41 -2.22 4.04
CA THR A 35 -8.30 -3.31 3.06
C THR A 35 -8.13 -2.73 1.66
N PHE A 36 -7.18 -3.29 0.92
CA PHE A 36 -6.86 -2.87 -0.43
C PHE A 36 -6.77 -4.06 -1.36
N GLU A 37 -7.05 -3.81 -2.63
CA GLU A 37 -6.84 -4.78 -3.70
C GLU A 37 -5.67 -4.31 -4.55
N ALA A 38 -4.77 -5.25 -4.87
CA ALA A 38 -3.63 -4.96 -5.75
C ALA A 38 -3.98 -5.44 -7.16
N PRO A 39 -4.27 -4.53 -8.10
CA PRO A 39 -4.57 -4.94 -9.48
C PRO A 39 -3.36 -5.52 -10.20
N VAL A 40 -2.16 -5.11 -9.81
CA VAL A 40 -0.89 -5.63 -10.31
C VAL A 40 -0.01 -5.97 -9.13
N LYS A 41 1.06 -6.73 -9.39
CA LYS A 41 2.02 -7.07 -8.36
C LYS A 41 2.66 -5.80 -7.80
N GLU A 42 2.71 -5.72 -6.49
CA GLU A 42 3.30 -4.57 -5.80
C GLU A 42 4.04 -5.00 -4.54
N TRP A 43 4.88 -4.11 -4.05
CA TRP A 43 5.59 -4.28 -2.79
C TRP A 43 5.19 -3.14 -1.86
N MET A 44 4.91 -3.48 -0.62
CA MET A 44 4.55 -2.49 0.40
C MET A 44 5.73 -2.35 1.36
N ARG A 45 6.44 -1.24 1.25
CA ARG A 45 7.60 -0.97 2.09
C ARG A 45 7.25 0.06 3.15
N LEU A 46 7.47 -0.30 4.40
CA LEU A 46 7.17 0.60 5.50
C LEU A 46 8.31 1.60 5.69
N VAL A 47 8.01 2.88 5.54
CA VAL A 47 8.99 3.96 5.68
C VAL A 47 9.05 4.47 7.13
N HIS A 48 7.90 4.51 7.78
CA HIS A 48 7.80 4.97 9.17
C HIS A 48 6.70 4.22 9.90
N GLY A 49 7.00 3.77 11.12
CA GLY A 49 6.04 3.13 12.00
C GLY A 49 6.08 1.62 11.94
N SER A 50 4.99 1.00 12.34
CA SER A 50 4.80 -0.44 12.25
C SER A 50 3.35 -0.74 11.90
N TRP A 51 3.12 -1.87 11.26
CA TRP A 51 1.78 -2.33 10.95
C TRP A 51 1.68 -3.85 10.99
N ASP A 52 0.44 -4.32 11.17
CA ASP A 52 0.13 -5.74 11.05
C ASP A 52 -0.59 -5.94 9.73
N VAL A 53 -0.25 -6.99 9.01
CA VAL A 53 -0.78 -7.27 7.69
C VAL A 53 -1.41 -8.65 7.66
N GLN A 54 -2.61 -8.72 7.14
CA GLN A 54 -3.30 -9.98 6.87
C GLN A 54 -3.36 -10.16 5.36
N GLN A 55 -2.80 -11.24 4.87
CA GLN A 55 -2.62 -11.46 3.45
C GLN A 55 -2.86 -12.94 3.12
N PRO A 56 -3.87 -13.24 2.31
CA PRO A 56 -4.89 -12.34 1.80
C PRO A 56 -5.85 -11.85 2.87
N ALA A 57 -6.65 -10.85 2.54
CA ALA A 57 -7.62 -10.31 3.48
C ALA A 57 -8.59 -11.42 3.93
N GLY A 58 -8.88 -11.43 5.23
CA GLY A 58 -9.79 -12.45 5.79
C GLY A 58 -9.14 -13.80 6.04
N SER A 59 -7.83 -13.95 5.83
CA SER A 59 -7.14 -15.24 6.00
C SER A 59 -6.97 -15.67 7.46
N GLY A 60 -7.15 -14.75 8.39
CA GLY A 60 -7.04 -15.03 9.84
C GLY A 60 -5.66 -14.84 10.43
N GLY A 61 -4.59 -14.89 9.64
CA GLY A 61 -3.23 -14.73 10.13
C GLY A 61 -2.71 -13.31 9.92
N TRP A 62 -1.97 -12.78 10.89
CA TRP A 62 -1.39 -11.44 10.85
C TRP A 62 0.13 -11.52 10.96
N THR A 63 0.82 -10.72 10.15
CA THR A 63 2.28 -10.59 10.21
C THR A 63 2.61 -9.14 10.54
N THR A 64 3.47 -8.93 11.52
CA THR A 64 3.91 -7.57 11.88
C THR A 64 5.16 -7.20 11.10
N TYR A 65 5.13 -6.01 10.51
CA TYR A 65 6.30 -5.44 9.83
C TYR A 65 6.67 -4.11 10.47
N ARG A 66 7.97 -3.81 10.42
CA ARG A 66 8.58 -2.62 11.00
C ARG A 66 9.23 -1.76 9.93
N GLU A 67 9.69 -0.59 10.33
CA GLU A 67 10.38 0.31 9.39
C GLU A 67 11.46 -0.40 8.61
N GLY A 68 11.47 -0.14 7.31
CA GLY A 68 12.42 -0.72 6.38
C GLY A 68 12.05 -2.09 5.84
N GLU A 69 11.09 -2.76 6.46
CA GLU A 69 10.62 -4.06 5.98
C GLU A 69 9.55 -3.90 4.91
N GLN A 70 9.45 -4.89 4.05
CA GLN A 70 8.49 -4.86 2.97
C GLN A 70 7.87 -6.24 2.77
N PHE A 71 6.68 -6.25 2.18
CA PHE A 71 6.06 -7.49 1.76
C PHE A 71 5.56 -7.36 0.32
N GLU A 72 5.47 -8.50 -0.35
CA GLU A 72 5.02 -8.58 -1.72
C GLU A 72 3.53 -8.88 -1.75
N VAL A 73 2.82 -8.22 -2.64
CA VAL A 73 1.39 -8.46 -2.88
C VAL A 73 1.24 -8.93 -4.33
N PRO A 74 0.87 -10.19 -4.55
CA PRO A 74 0.63 -10.67 -5.91
C PRO A 74 -0.54 -9.94 -6.56
N GLY A 75 -0.42 -9.69 -7.86
CA GLY A 75 -1.50 -9.05 -8.61
C GLY A 75 -2.79 -9.86 -8.53
N GLY A 76 -3.91 -9.16 -8.41
CA GLY A 76 -5.22 -9.79 -8.32
C GLY A 76 -5.58 -10.28 -6.92
N THR A 77 -4.78 -9.95 -5.91
CA THR A 77 -5.06 -10.34 -4.52
C THR A 77 -5.33 -9.11 -3.67
N ASP A 78 -5.87 -9.34 -2.49
CA ASP A 78 -6.16 -8.29 -1.53
C ASP A 78 -5.41 -8.54 -0.21
N PHE A 79 -5.35 -7.49 0.59
CA PHE A 79 -4.70 -7.55 1.90
C PHE A 79 -5.33 -6.51 2.82
N THR A 80 -5.22 -6.77 4.13
CA THR A 80 -5.70 -5.83 5.15
C THR A 80 -4.51 -5.39 5.99
N VAL A 81 -4.44 -4.09 6.25
CA VAL A 81 -3.41 -3.47 7.09
C VAL A 81 -4.07 -2.95 8.35
N ARG A 82 -3.50 -3.31 9.49
CA ARG A 82 -3.97 -2.79 10.78
C ARG A 82 -2.89 -1.84 11.31
N VAL A 83 -3.28 -0.58 11.47
CA VAL A 83 -2.39 0.53 11.83
C VAL A 83 -2.81 1.06 13.21
N THR A 84 -1.89 1.03 14.17
CA THR A 84 -2.13 1.59 15.51
C THR A 84 -1.84 3.09 15.51
N ASP A 85 -0.66 3.48 15.06
CA ASP A 85 -0.26 4.87 14.91
C ASP A 85 0.05 5.15 13.46
N THR A 86 -0.19 6.38 13.02
CA THR A 86 0.02 6.80 11.63
C THR A 86 1.34 6.28 11.06
N VAL A 87 1.27 5.71 9.86
CA VAL A 87 2.43 5.16 9.15
C VAL A 87 2.62 5.85 7.81
N ALA A 88 3.86 5.77 7.31
CA ALA A 88 4.19 6.18 5.95
C ALA A 88 4.78 4.98 5.20
N TYR A 89 4.46 4.87 3.91
CA TYR A 89 4.89 3.72 3.12
C TYR A 89 5.26 4.14 1.70
N LEU A 90 6.06 3.29 1.05
CA LEU A 90 6.40 3.39 -0.36
C LEU A 90 5.95 2.08 -1.01
N CYS A 91 5.24 2.20 -2.12
CA CYS A 91 4.71 1.06 -2.85
C CYS A 91 5.21 1.06 -4.29
N PRO A 92 6.33 0.39 -4.58
CA PRO A 92 6.69 0.09 -5.97
C PRO A 92 5.72 -0.92 -6.55
N TYR A 93 5.34 -0.77 -7.82
CA TYR A 93 4.50 -1.76 -8.47
C TYR A 93 4.91 -1.98 -9.92
N THR A 94 4.53 -3.17 -10.44
CA THR A 94 4.89 -3.58 -11.79
C THR A 94 3.73 -3.32 -12.76
N GLY A 95 3.98 -3.61 -14.02
CA GLY A 95 2.97 -3.50 -15.06
C GLY A 95 2.87 -2.11 -15.63
N GLU A 96 1.85 -1.94 -16.44
CA GLU A 96 1.62 -0.65 -17.07
C GLU A 96 1.02 0.33 -16.09
N PHE A 97 1.34 1.59 -16.29
CA PHE A 97 0.86 2.66 -15.44
C PHE A 97 -0.63 2.94 -15.63
N LEU A 98 -1.28 2.14 -16.44
CA LEU A 98 -2.68 2.29 -16.75
C LEU A 98 -3.55 1.72 -15.64
N GLY A 99 -4.63 2.38 -15.37
CA GLY A 99 -5.59 1.88 -14.42
C GLY A 99 -5.26 2.14 -12.96
N HIS A 100 -4.01 2.18 -12.61
CA HIS A 100 -3.62 2.49 -11.24
C HIS A 100 -3.94 3.93 -10.89
N LEU A 101 -3.67 4.83 -11.80
CA LEU A 101 -3.93 6.24 -11.59
C LEU A 101 -5.40 6.60 -11.64
N ASP A 102 -6.21 5.72 -12.16
CA ASP A 102 -7.64 5.97 -12.30
C ASP A 102 -8.45 5.57 -11.08
N MET A 103 -7.80 5.06 -10.10
CA MET A 103 -8.45 4.60 -8.88
C MET A 103 -8.64 5.72 -7.87
#